data_5788e91e7b28c640999ef722a218a709
#
_entry.id   5788e91e7b28c640999ef722a218a709
#
_cell.length_a   1.000
_cell.length_b   1.000
_cell.length_c   1.000
_cell.angle_alpha   90.00
_cell.angle_beta   90.00
_cell.angle_gamma   90.00
#
_symmetry.space_group_name_H-M   'P 1'
#
loop_
_entity.id
_entity.type
_entity.pdbx_description
1 polymer ?
#
loop_
_entity_poly.entity_id
_entity_poly.type
_entity_poly.pdbx_seq_one_letter_code
_entity_poly.pdbx_strand_id
1 'polypeptide(L)' 'KSQEEGKGRRFKCEVCGYIYEGEELPANYKCPVCGMGTDKFKEI' A
#
# COMPACT_ATOMS: atom_id res chain seq x y z
N LYS A 1 -2.91 9.40 16.05
CA LYS A 1 -3.20 9.35 15.80
C LYS A 1 -4.01 9.14 15.33
N SER A 2 -4.31 9.18 15.05
CA SER A 2 -5.03 9.09 14.67
C SER A 2 -5.47 8.80 13.80
N GLN A 3 -5.42 8.65 13.25
CA GLN A 3 -5.82 8.51 12.50
C GLN A 3 -6.29 7.77 12.08
N GLU A 4 -6.21 7.35 12.11
CA GLU A 4 -6.56 6.64 11.72
C GLU A 4 -7.56 6.27 11.79
N GLU A 5 -8.06 6.42 11.85
CA GLU A 5 -8.94 6.04 12.08
C GLU A 5 -9.60 5.22 11.35
N GLY A 6 -9.53 4.39 11.14
CA GLY A 6 -10.23 3.42 10.59
C GLY A 6 -10.39 3.35 9.19
N LYS A 7 -10.27 4.34 8.52
CA LYS A 7 -10.34 4.27 7.24
C LYS A 7 -9.15 4.21 6.58
N GLY A 8 -8.13 4.57 7.02
CA GLY A 8 -6.88 4.60 6.31
C GLY A 8 -6.07 3.39 6.54
N ARG A 9 -5.79 2.65 5.51
CA ARG A 9 -4.87 1.55 5.60
C ARG A 9 -3.64 1.92 4.85
N ARG A 10 -2.50 1.38 5.24
CA ARG A 10 -1.28 1.64 4.57
C ARG A 10 -0.67 0.34 4.14
N PHE A 11 -0.20 0.32 2.91
CA PHE A 11 0.42 -0.87 2.35
C PHE A 11 1.81 -0.48 1.88
N LYS A 12 2.80 -1.23 2.27
CA LYS A 12 4.17 -0.91 1.93
C LYS A 12 4.69 -1.86 0.90
N CYS A 13 5.28 -1.34 -0.16
CA CYS A 13 5.92 -2.14 -1.16
C CYS A 13 7.23 -2.65 -0.59
N GLU A 14 7.41 -3.95 -0.55
CA GLU A 14 8.58 -4.53 0.06
C GLU A 14 9.81 -4.40 -0.82
N VAL A 15 9.64 -3.98 -2.05
CA VAL A 15 10.76 -3.87 -2.97
C VAL A 15 11.38 -2.48 -2.87
N CYS A 16 10.58 -1.44 -2.97
CA CYS A 16 11.11 -0.08 -2.96
C CYS A 16 10.72 0.75 -1.75
N GLY A 17 9.80 0.26 -0.93
CA GLY A 17 9.40 1.00 0.26
C GLY A 17 8.31 2.02 0.04
N TYR A 18 7.66 1.99 -1.11
CA TYR A 18 6.59 2.93 -1.39
C TYR A 18 5.40 2.63 -0.49
N ILE A 19 4.76 3.67 0.01
CA ILE A 19 3.61 3.53 0.88
C ILE A 19 2.35 3.93 0.13
N TYR A 20 1.40 3.04 0.07
CA TYR A 20 0.11 3.30 -0.53
C TYR A 20 -0.90 3.49 0.57
N GLU A 21 -1.66 4.57 0.52
CA GLU A 21 -2.66 4.83 1.53
C GLU A 21 -4.03 4.79 0.89
N GLY A 22 -4.94 4.08 1.49
CA GLY A 22 -6.29 3.98 0.99
C GLY A 22 -7.06 2.98 1.79
N GLU A 23 -8.32 2.74 1.43
CA GLU A 23 -9.13 1.81 2.17
C GLU A 23 -8.70 0.38 1.93
N GLU A 24 -8.25 0.09 0.75
CA GLU A 24 -7.73 -1.22 0.48
C GLU A 24 -6.91 -1.16 -0.79
N LEU A 25 -6.07 -2.13 -0.97
CA LEU A 25 -5.19 -2.16 -2.12
C LEU A 25 -5.92 -2.78 -3.29
N PRO A 26 -6.01 -2.10 -4.43
CA PRO A 26 -6.70 -2.66 -5.59
C PRO A 26 -6.00 -3.92 -6.09
N ALA A 27 -6.77 -4.86 -6.60
CA ALA A 27 -6.21 -6.12 -7.01
C ALA A 27 -5.22 -5.98 -8.15
N ASN A 28 -5.43 -5.01 -9.03
CA ASN A 28 -4.54 -4.85 -10.16
C ASN A 28 -3.65 -3.63 -10.03
N TYR A 29 -3.42 -3.20 -8.82
CA TYR A 29 -2.58 -2.03 -8.59
C TYR A 29 -1.11 -2.38 -8.78
N LYS A 30 -0.36 -1.45 -9.26
CA LYS A 30 1.07 -1.62 -9.41
C LYS A 30 1.80 -0.47 -8.78
N CYS A 31 2.93 -0.76 -8.19
CA CYS A 31 3.73 0.26 -7.54
C CYS A 31 4.23 1.26 -8.59
N PRO A 32 3.96 2.55 -8.41
CA PRO A 32 4.41 3.55 -9.38
C PRO A 32 5.91 3.81 -9.33
N VAL A 33 6.57 3.28 -8.32
CA VAL A 33 7.99 3.51 -8.17
C VAL A 33 8.79 2.37 -8.79
N CYS A 34 8.49 1.14 -8.43
CA CYS A 34 9.24 0.01 -8.95
C CYS A 34 8.45 -0.86 -9.90
N GLY A 35 7.15 -0.63 -10.03
CA GLY A 35 6.35 -1.37 -11.00
C GLY A 35 5.93 -2.76 -10.57
N MET A 36 6.17 -3.11 -9.32
CA MET A 36 5.79 -4.44 -8.85
C MET A 36 4.30 -4.49 -8.58
N GLY A 37 3.75 -5.69 -8.59
CA GLY A 37 2.33 -5.86 -8.35
C GLY A 37 1.98 -5.87 -6.88
N THR A 38 0.71 -6.13 -6.59
CA THR A 38 0.22 -6.05 -5.22
C THR A 38 0.76 -7.16 -4.35
N ASP A 39 1.27 -8.23 -4.93
CA ASP A 39 1.81 -9.31 -4.12
C ASP A 39 3.07 -8.88 -3.39
N LYS A 40 3.63 -7.74 -3.75
CA LYS A 40 4.78 -7.20 -3.04
C LYS A 40 4.38 -6.17 -2.00
N PHE A 41 3.11 -5.86 -1.89
CA PHE A 41 2.65 -4.90 -0.91
C PHE A 41 2.19 -5.63 0.35
N LYS A 42 2.47 -5.03 1.49
CA LYS A 42 2.09 -5.62 2.75
C LYS A 42 1.45 -4.55 3.61
N GLU A 43 0.34 -4.86 4.21
CA GLU A 43 -0.35 -3.89 5.06
C GLU A 43 0.44 -3.66 6.34
N ILE A 44 0.63 -2.43 6.68
CA ILE A 44 1.40 -2.08 7.88
C ILE A 44 0.57 -1.33 8.90
#